data_88b6f8995cc61936e7a9284f6a7deb8c
#
_entry.id   88b6f8995cc61936e7a9284f6a7deb8c
#
_cell.length_a   1.000
_cell.length_b   1.000
_cell.length_c   1.000
_cell.angle_alpha   90.00
_cell.angle_beta   90.00
_cell.angle_gamma   90.00
#
_symmetry.space_group_name_H-M   'P 1'
#
loop_
_entity.id
_entity.type
_entity.pdbx_description
1 polymer ?
#
loop_
_entity_poly.entity_id
_entity_poly.type
_entity_poly.pdbx_seq_one_letter_code
_entity_poly.pdbx_strand_id
1 'polypeptide(L)'
;MLAGELSGVAAIAHRDVIKLLRDRPRLAVNLAFPVLLIGGLGAVLQPTVGRVTGLNAVTLAFTGVLAASLFQSAAAGMISIVEDRENDFSRELFVTPVSRLTLVSGKVAGETLVAVVQGACIVTFAFAFGVRMSAGQLAALVPPCLACCLLGGAFGLATVAALPNQRSAMHVFQFLIIPQYVLGGVLVPLRGTAFYLDVAAHLMPMRYVVELTRAAFYAGTPGYRQVVSGRPVLDAAVATALFAVLMAAGAAVFGYRERTR
;
A
#
# COMPACT_ATOMS: atom_id res chain seq x y z
N MET A 1 25.90 11.33 -15.03
CA MET A 1 25.15 11.52 -13.78
C MET A 1 23.86 10.66 -13.75
N LEU A 2 22.93 10.75 -14.71
CA LEU A 2 21.68 9.97 -14.72
C LEU A 2 21.88 8.43 -14.69
N ALA A 3 22.87 7.89 -15.38
CA ALA A 3 23.16 6.44 -15.37
C ALA A 3 23.63 5.93 -13.99
N GLY A 4 24.40 6.74 -13.26
CA GLY A 4 24.83 6.40 -11.88
C GLY A 4 23.69 6.46 -10.87
N GLU A 5 22.73 7.38 -11.02
CA GLU A 5 21.57 7.47 -10.16
C GLU A 5 20.59 6.31 -10.41
N LEU A 6 20.35 5.93 -11.67
CA LEU A 6 19.53 4.77 -12.01
C LEU A 6 20.13 3.45 -11.50
N SER A 7 21.46 3.29 -11.59
CA SER A 7 22.13 2.12 -11.03
C SER A 7 22.05 2.06 -9.51
N GLY A 8 22.11 3.22 -8.83
CA GLY A 8 21.90 3.33 -7.39
C GLY A 8 20.49 2.91 -6.96
N VAL A 9 19.45 3.42 -7.65
CA VAL A 9 18.05 3.03 -7.43
C VAL A 9 17.88 1.52 -7.61
N ALA A 10 18.41 0.96 -8.70
CA ALA A 10 18.31 -0.48 -8.98
C ALA A 10 19.02 -1.35 -7.93
N ALA A 11 20.19 -0.91 -7.45
CA ALA A 11 20.95 -1.62 -6.40
C ALA A 11 20.19 -1.65 -5.06
N ILE A 12 19.59 -0.52 -4.65
CA ILE A 12 18.79 -0.42 -3.44
C ILE A 12 17.55 -1.31 -3.55
N ALA A 13 16.82 -1.22 -4.66
CA ALA A 13 15.64 -2.02 -4.91
C ALA A 13 15.95 -3.54 -4.90
N HIS A 14 17.04 -3.95 -5.55
CA HIS A 14 17.49 -5.34 -5.58
C HIS A 14 17.85 -5.86 -4.17
N ARG A 15 18.57 -5.05 -3.36
CA ARG A 15 18.90 -5.37 -1.97
C ARG A 15 17.65 -5.63 -1.14
N ASP A 16 16.65 -4.77 -1.25
CA ASP A 16 15.44 -4.85 -0.45
C ASP A 16 14.58 -6.07 -0.81
N VAL A 17 14.52 -6.42 -2.10
CA VAL A 17 13.87 -7.66 -2.56
C VAL A 17 14.57 -8.91 -2.02
N ILE A 18 15.91 -8.96 -2.08
CA ILE A 18 16.67 -10.10 -1.52
C ILE A 18 16.48 -10.19 -0.01
N LYS A 19 16.50 -9.06 0.71
CA LYS A 19 16.25 -9.00 2.16
C LYS A 19 14.88 -9.61 2.49
N LEU A 20 13.84 -9.24 1.73
CA LEU A 20 12.50 -9.81 1.90
C LEU A 20 12.46 -11.31 1.64
N LEU A 21 13.00 -11.78 0.50
CA LEU A 21 12.96 -13.21 0.12
C LEU A 21 13.72 -14.10 1.09
N ARG A 22 14.73 -13.56 1.78
CA ARG A 22 15.49 -14.29 2.82
C ARG A 22 14.80 -14.28 4.18
N ASP A 23 13.93 -13.30 4.45
CA ASP A 23 13.18 -13.21 5.71
C ASP A 23 11.86 -13.97 5.61
N ARG A 24 11.95 -15.31 5.63
CA ARG A 24 10.79 -16.22 5.54
C ARG A 24 9.72 -15.97 6.61
N PRO A 25 10.05 -15.74 7.91
CA PRO A 25 9.06 -15.41 8.92
C PRO A 25 8.27 -14.14 8.59
N ARG A 26 8.95 -13.09 8.15
CA ARG A 26 8.31 -11.83 7.75
C ARG A 26 7.37 -12.03 6.56
N LEU A 27 7.80 -12.77 5.54
CA LEU A 27 6.96 -13.13 4.40
C LEU A 27 5.71 -13.91 4.84
N ALA A 28 5.87 -14.91 5.69
CA ALA A 28 4.76 -15.73 6.17
C ALA A 28 3.72 -14.88 6.93
N VAL A 29 4.15 -14.01 7.84
CA VAL A 29 3.25 -13.12 8.60
C VAL A 29 2.57 -12.12 7.68
N ASN A 30 3.30 -11.51 6.74
CA ASN A 30 2.75 -10.53 5.79
C ASN A 30 1.73 -11.15 4.83
N LEU A 31 1.82 -12.45 4.55
CA LEU A 31 0.85 -13.18 3.72
C LEU A 31 -0.29 -13.78 4.53
N ALA A 32 -0.03 -14.23 5.75
CA ALA A 32 -1.04 -14.85 6.60
C ALA A 32 -2.23 -13.91 6.88
N PHE A 33 -1.96 -12.65 7.18
CA PHE A 33 -2.99 -11.68 7.50
C PHE A 33 -3.96 -11.42 6.33
N PRO A 34 -3.51 -11.07 5.10
CA PRO A 34 -4.39 -10.95 3.94
C PRO A 34 -5.16 -12.23 3.62
N VAL A 35 -4.51 -13.39 3.69
CA VAL A 35 -5.13 -14.68 3.41
C VAL A 35 -6.25 -14.99 4.41
N LEU A 36 -6.02 -14.76 5.70
CA LEU A 36 -7.03 -14.93 6.74
C LEU A 36 -8.19 -13.94 6.57
N LEU A 37 -7.92 -12.69 6.18
CA LEU A 37 -8.98 -11.71 5.92
C LEU A 37 -9.84 -12.09 4.70
N ILE A 38 -9.22 -12.51 3.59
CA ILE A 38 -9.96 -12.88 2.38
C ILE A 38 -10.78 -14.15 2.63
N GLY A 39 -10.14 -15.21 3.12
CA GLY A 39 -10.81 -16.49 3.35
C GLY A 39 -11.76 -16.46 4.54
N GLY A 40 -11.26 -16.04 5.71
CA GLY A 40 -12.03 -16.07 6.95
C GLY A 40 -13.17 -15.05 6.95
N LEU A 41 -12.84 -13.78 6.73
CA LEU A 41 -13.86 -12.73 6.76
C LEU A 41 -14.79 -12.79 5.55
N GLY A 42 -14.28 -13.14 4.37
CA GLY A 42 -15.10 -13.36 3.18
C GLY A 42 -16.14 -14.46 3.41
N ALA A 43 -15.76 -15.58 4.04
CA ALA A 43 -16.68 -16.66 4.37
C ALA A 43 -17.72 -16.24 5.43
N VAL A 44 -17.30 -15.51 6.48
CA VAL A 44 -18.21 -15.01 7.52
C VAL A 44 -19.20 -13.99 6.97
N LEU A 45 -18.78 -13.12 6.07
CA LEU A 45 -19.66 -12.09 5.48
C LEU A 45 -20.53 -12.63 4.35
N GLN A 46 -20.23 -13.78 3.73
CA GLN A 46 -20.97 -14.32 2.61
C GLN A 46 -22.49 -14.51 2.90
N PRO A 47 -22.93 -15.04 4.06
CA PRO A 47 -24.35 -15.18 4.35
C PRO A 47 -25.09 -13.84 4.43
N THR A 48 -24.44 -12.78 4.86
CA THR A 48 -25.04 -11.46 5.03
C THR A 48 -24.94 -10.63 3.75
N VAL A 49 -23.74 -10.43 3.24
CA VAL A 49 -23.48 -9.62 2.05
C VAL A 49 -24.06 -10.29 0.81
N GLY A 50 -23.85 -11.61 0.65
CA GLY A 50 -24.32 -12.36 -0.51
C GLY A 50 -25.85 -12.38 -0.63
N ARG A 51 -26.57 -12.50 0.49
CA ARG A 51 -28.05 -12.49 0.49
C ARG A 51 -28.65 -11.11 0.18
N VAL A 52 -28.02 -10.05 0.69
CA VAL A 52 -28.54 -8.68 0.55
C VAL A 52 -28.18 -8.06 -0.80
N THR A 53 -26.95 -8.30 -1.27
CA THR A 53 -26.42 -7.62 -2.46
C THR A 53 -26.26 -8.54 -3.68
N GLY A 54 -26.36 -9.85 -3.51
CA GLY A 54 -26.03 -10.83 -4.57
C GLY A 54 -24.55 -10.90 -4.94
N LEU A 55 -23.68 -10.19 -4.21
CA LEU A 55 -22.24 -10.16 -4.46
C LEU A 55 -21.53 -11.31 -3.75
N ASN A 56 -20.41 -11.77 -4.33
CA ASN A 56 -19.53 -12.69 -3.65
C ASN A 56 -18.65 -11.92 -2.64
N ALA A 57 -18.89 -12.16 -1.35
CA ALA A 57 -18.19 -11.47 -0.26
C ALA A 57 -16.68 -11.76 -0.25
N VAL A 58 -16.26 -12.97 -0.67
CA VAL A 58 -14.83 -13.33 -0.80
C VAL A 58 -14.15 -12.49 -1.87
N THR A 59 -14.83 -12.29 -3.02
CA THR A 59 -14.32 -11.43 -4.11
C THR A 59 -14.28 -9.96 -3.69
N LEU A 60 -15.28 -9.51 -2.93
CA LEU A 60 -15.31 -8.14 -2.39
C LEU A 60 -14.18 -7.93 -1.39
N ALA A 61 -13.98 -8.84 -0.44
CA ALA A 61 -12.88 -8.82 0.51
C ALA A 61 -11.51 -8.84 -0.21
N PHE A 62 -11.37 -9.71 -1.23
CA PHE A 62 -10.14 -9.80 -2.02
C PHE A 62 -9.71 -8.45 -2.60
N THR A 63 -10.60 -7.72 -3.26
CA THR A 63 -10.23 -6.43 -3.90
C THR A 63 -9.81 -5.37 -2.90
N GLY A 64 -10.50 -5.27 -1.77
CA GLY A 64 -10.14 -4.33 -0.71
C GLY A 64 -8.85 -4.72 0.04
N VAL A 65 -8.74 -6.01 0.39
CA VAL A 65 -7.56 -6.54 1.11
C VAL A 65 -6.31 -6.50 0.23
N LEU A 66 -6.41 -6.77 -1.08
CA LEU A 66 -5.30 -6.64 -2.02
C LEU A 66 -4.75 -5.21 -1.99
N ALA A 67 -5.62 -4.21 -2.20
CA ALA A 67 -5.23 -2.80 -2.19
C ALA A 67 -4.60 -2.38 -0.85
N ALA A 68 -5.25 -2.73 0.26
CA ALA A 68 -4.77 -2.40 1.60
C ALA A 68 -3.42 -3.06 1.92
N SER A 69 -3.24 -4.33 1.53
CA SER A 69 -1.99 -5.06 1.76
C SER A 69 -0.83 -4.48 0.97
N LEU A 70 -1.05 -4.09 -0.28
CA LEU A 70 -0.02 -3.43 -1.10
C LEU A 70 0.36 -2.06 -0.52
N PHE A 71 -0.64 -1.25 -0.17
CA PHE A 71 -0.43 0.05 0.48
C PHE A 71 0.33 -0.11 1.79
N GLN A 72 -0.11 -1.01 2.66
CA GLN A 72 0.51 -1.25 3.96
C GLN A 72 1.93 -1.80 3.84
N SER A 73 2.18 -2.74 2.92
CA SER A 73 3.51 -3.32 2.69
C SER A 73 4.51 -2.25 2.27
N ALA A 74 4.16 -1.44 1.27
CA ALA A 74 5.01 -0.35 0.80
C ALA A 74 5.23 0.71 1.90
N ALA A 75 4.18 1.04 2.67
CA ALA A 75 4.28 2.00 3.75
C ALA A 75 5.14 1.50 4.92
N ALA A 76 4.96 0.24 5.33
CA ALA A 76 5.74 -0.38 6.41
C ALA A 76 7.22 -0.54 6.03
N GLY A 77 7.52 -0.79 4.76
CA GLY A 77 8.88 -0.87 4.25
C GLY A 77 9.68 0.41 4.48
N MET A 78 9.01 1.57 4.50
CA MET A 78 9.66 2.85 4.76
C MET A 78 10.20 3.00 6.20
N ILE A 79 9.75 2.16 7.15
CA ILE A 79 10.28 2.12 8.53
C ILE A 79 11.78 1.77 8.51
N SER A 80 12.23 0.99 7.53
CA SER A 80 13.65 0.65 7.38
C SER A 80 14.56 1.85 7.09
N ILE A 81 14.02 2.98 6.62
CA ILE A 81 14.78 4.24 6.53
C ILE A 81 15.23 4.72 7.92
N VAL A 82 14.36 4.55 8.92
CA VAL A 82 14.69 4.91 10.30
C VAL A 82 15.71 3.92 10.88
N GLU A 83 15.54 2.62 10.59
CA GLU A 83 16.50 1.56 10.96
C GLU A 83 17.88 1.81 10.35
N ASP A 84 17.95 2.10 9.05
CA ASP A 84 19.19 2.42 8.35
C ASP A 84 19.88 3.67 8.96
N ARG A 85 19.09 4.61 9.50
CA ARG A 85 19.58 5.81 10.19
C ARG A 85 20.09 5.51 11.60
N GLU A 86 19.44 4.63 12.36
CA GLU A 86 19.85 4.21 13.71
C GLU A 86 21.16 3.43 13.68
N ASN A 87 21.36 2.60 12.66
CA ASN A 87 22.55 1.75 12.53
C ASN A 87 23.76 2.48 11.92
N ASP A 88 23.75 3.81 11.84
CA ASP A 88 24.80 4.64 11.22
C ASP A 88 25.15 4.23 9.76
N PHE A 89 24.37 3.36 9.15
CA PHE A 89 24.54 2.91 7.77
C PHE A 89 24.46 4.07 6.78
N SER A 90 23.76 5.13 7.16
CA SER A 90 23.75 6.40 6.42
C SER A 90 25.18 7.01 6.29
N ARG A 91 26.08 6.83 7.27
CA ARG A 91 27.45 7.34 7.20
C ARG A 91 28.28 6.65 6.12
N GLU A 92 28.10 5.35 5.92
CA GLU A 92 28.78 4.61 4.85
C GLU A 92 28.27 5.01 3.45
N LEU A 93 26.99 5.38 3.33
CA LEU A 93 26.40 5.86 2.08
C LEU A 93 26.85 7.30 1.71
N PHE A 94 27.26 8.13 2.69
CA PHE A 94 27.76 9.48 2.42
C PHE A 94 29.14 9.50 1.72
N VAL A 95 29.84 8.38 1.70
CA VAL A 95 31.10 8.25 0.93
C VAL A 95 30.83 8.09 -0.57
N THR A 96 29.59 7.71 -0.95
CA THR A 96 29.16 7.62 -2.35
C THR A 96 28.41 8.91 -2.75
N PRO A 97 28.67 9.48 -3.95
CA PRO A 97 28.01 10.71 -4.41
C PRO A 97 26.57 10.43 -4.91
N VAL A 98 25.72 9.88 -4.04
CA VAL A 98 24.32 9.60 -4.36
C VAL A 98 23.42 10.69 -3.79
N SER A 99 22.53 11.25 -4.61
CA SER A 99 21.63 12.30 -4.15
C SER A 99 20.59 11.74 -3.16
N ARG A 100 20.13 12.58 -2.22
CA ARG A 100 19.09 12.20 -1.23
C ARG A 100 17.76 11.79 -1.88
N LEU A 101 17.44 12.44 -2.99
CA LEU A 101 16.26 12.08 -3.78
C LEU A 101 16.41 10.70 -4.39
N THR A 102 17.60 10.33 -4.84
CA THR A 102 17.91 9.00 -5.36
C THR A 102 17.77 7.93 -4.27
N LEU A 103 18.19 8.22 -3.04
CA LEU A 103 18.02 7.33 -1.89
C LEU A 103 16.53 7.08 -1.60
N VAL A 104 15.74 8.14 -1.47
CA VAL A 104 14.30 8.05 -1.17
C VAL A 104 13.54 7.38 -2.32
N SER A 105 13.80 7.78 -3.57
CA SER A 105 13.15 7.18 -4.73
C SER A 105 13.54 5.71 -4.93
N GLY A 106 14.80 5.36 -4.69
CA GLY A 106 15.29 3.98 -4.69
C GLY A 106 14.59 3.12 -3.64
N LYS A 107 14.38 3.67 -2.46
CA LYS A 107 13.66 2.99 -1.38
C LYS A 107 12.19 2.76 -1.74
N VAL A 108 11.48 3.80 -2.20
CA VAL A 108 10.10 3.68 -2.65
C VAL A 108 9.97 2.66 -3.80
N ALA A 109 10.90 2.67 -4.76
CA ALA A 109 10.92 1.69 -5.86
C ALA A 109 11.17 0.27 -5.35
N GLY A 110 12.09 0.08 -4.40
CA GLY A 110 12.37 -1.21 -3.77
C GLY A 110 11.17 -1.77 -3.03
N GLU A 111 10.54 -0.97 -2.18
CA GLU A 111 9.35 -1.37 -1.43
C GLU A 111 8.14 -1.60 -2.35
N THR A 112 8.04 -0.85 -3.46
CA THR A 112 7.04 -1.11 -4.50
C THR A 112 7.22 -2.49 -5.12
N LEU A 113 8.46 -2.87 -5.44
CA LEU A 113 8.75 -4.18 -6.01
C LEU A 113 8.44 -5.32 -5.01
N VAL A 114 8.79 -5.13 -3.73
CA VAL A 114 8.44 -6.03 -2.63
C VAL A 114 6.92 -6.20 -2.53
N ALA A 115 6.17 -5.10 -2.55
CA ALA A 115 4.71 -5.13 -2.47
C ALA A 115 4.08 -5.81 -3.70
N VAL A 116 4.62 -5.64 -4.90
CA VAL A 116 4.16 -6.33 -6.12
C VAL A 116 4.32 -7.85 -5.99
N VAL A 117 5.46 -8.34 -5.48
CA VAL A 117 5.66 -9.77 -5.22
C VAL A 117 4.62 -10.29 -4.22
N GLN A 118 4.38 -9.56 -3.14
CA GLN A 118 3.34 -9.91 -2.17
C GLN A 118 1.95 -9.92 -2.80
N GLY A 119 1.63 -8.94 -3.66
CA GLY A 119 0.37 -8.86 -4.39
C GLY A 119 0.15 -10.07 -5.30
N ALA A 120 1.19 -10.53 -6.01
CA ALA A 120 1.13 -11.74 -6.83
C ALA A 120 0.79 -12.98 -5.99
N CYS A 121 1.38 -13.10 -4.79
CA CYS A 121 1.04 -14.17 -3.86
C CYS A 121 -0.43 -14.08 -3.40
N ILE A 122 -0.92 -12.89 -3.04
CA ILE A 122 -2.32 -12.68 -2.63
C ILE A 122 -3.28 -13.06 -3.75
N VAL A 123 -2.99 -12.68 -5.00
CA VAL A 123 -3.78 -13.07 -6.19
C VAL A 123 -3.81 -14.59 -6.34
N THR A 124 -2.67 -15.26 -6.16
CA THR A 124 -2.58 -16.73 -6.23
C THR A 124 -3.48 -17.38 -5.17
N PHE A 125 -3.43 -16.90 -3.93
CA PHE A 125 -4.31 -17.40 -2.87
C PHE A 125 -5.79 -17.10 -3.15
N ALA A 126 -6.12 -15.95 -3.77
CA ALA A 126 -7.49 -15.63 -4.13
C ALA A 126 -8.09 -16.66 -5.10
N PHE A 127 -7.31 -17.18 -6.06
CA PHE A 127 -7.73 -18.30 -6.91
C PHE A 127 -8.03 -19.55 -6.09
N ALA A 128 -7.22 -19.87 -5.09
CA ALA A 128 -7.46 -21.00 -4.21
C ALA A 128 -8.76 -20.87 -3.39
N PHE A 129 -9.16 -19.64 -3.05
CA PHE A 129 -10.46 -19.33 -2.40
C PHE A 129 -11.63 -19.23 -3.37
N GLY A 130 -11.45 -19.57 -4.64
CA GLY A 130 -12.51 -19.59 -5.64
C GLY A 130 -12.84 -18.24 -6.27
N VAL A 131 -12.02 -17.21 -6.07
CA VAL A 131 -12.15 -15.93 -6.80
C VAL A 131 -11.81 -16.18 -8.26
N ARG A 132 -12.78 -15.96 -9.14
CA ARG A 132 -12.59 -16.11 -10.58
C ARG A 132 -12.26 -14.77 -11.19
N MET A 133 -11.17 -14.71 -11.96
CA MET A 133 -10.70 -13.51 -12.63
C MET A 133 -10.37 -13.84 -14.09
N SER A 134 -10.79 -12.96 -15.00
CA SER A 134 -10.35 -13.02 -16.39
C SER A 134 -8.95 -12.42 -16.54
N ALA A 135 -8.24 -12.77 -17.62
CA ALA A 135 -6.96 -12.14 -17.94
C ALA A 135 -7.08 -10.61 -18.07
N GLY A 136 -8.22 -10.11 -18.59
CA GLY A 136 -8.49 -8.68 -18.67
C GLY A 136 -8.62 -8.01 -17.31
N GLN A 137 -9.30 -8.65 -16.35
CA GLN A 137 -9.40 -8.15 -14.97
C GLN A 137 -8.03 -8.14 -14.27
N LEU A 138 -7.23 -9.20 -14.49
CA LEU A 138 -5.89 -9.26 -13.93
C LEU A 138 -5.00 -8.13 -14.48
N ALA A 139 -5.04 -7.88 -15.78
CA ALA A 139 -4.33 -6.76 -16.40
C ALA A 139 -4.83 -5.39 -15.90
N ALA A 140 -6.15 -5.23 -15.73
CA ALA A 140 -6.76 -4.00 -15.23
C ALA A 140 -6.39 -3.69 -13.77
N LEU A 141 -6.03 -4.70 -12.97
CA LEU A 141 -5.55 -4.51 -11.59
C LEU A 141 -4.15 -3.92 -11.51
N VAL A 142 -3.31 -4.04 -12.54
CA VAL A 142 -1.91 -3.60 -12.49
C VAL A 142 -1.77 -2.10 -12.18
N PRO A 143 -2.44 -1.16 -12.87
CA PRO A 143 -2.30 0.26 -12.58
C PRO A 143 -2.73 0.64 -11.14
N PRO A 144 -3.91 0.24 -10.62
CA PRO A 144 -4.28 0.57 -9.26
C PRO A 144 -3.39 -0.11 -8.21
N CYS A 145 -2.88 -1.32 -8.46
CA CYS A 145 -1.91 -1.96 -7.56
C CYS A 145 -0.60 -1.17 -7.46
N LEU A 146 -0.10 -0.64 -8.58
CA LEU A 146 1.05 0.27 -8.56
C LEU A 146 0.74 1.56 -7.81
N ALA A 147 -0.45 2.14 -8.00
CA ALA A 147 -0.89 3.32 -7.25
C ALA A 147 -0.95 3.04 -5.73
N CYS A 148 -1.42 1.85 -5.31
CA CYS A 148 -1.39 1.41 -3.91
C CYS A 148 0.04 1.43 -3.34
N CYS A 149 0.99 0.84 -4.06
CA CYS A 149 2.37 0.78 -3.63
C CYS A 149 3.01 2.18 -3.53
N LEU A 150 2.85 3.00 -4.56
CA LEU A 150 3.42 4.35 -4.60
C LEU A 150 2.84 5.24 -3.50
N LEU A 151 1.51 5.28 -3.38
CA LEU A 151 0.84 6.08 -2.35
C LEU A 151 1.15 5.56 -0.95
N GLY A 152 1.22 4.24 -0.77
CA GLY A 152 1.64 3.61 0.48
C GLY A 152 3.06 4.00 0.87
N GLY A 153 4.02 3.92 -0.06
CA GLY A 153 5.39 4.34 0.16
C GLY A 153 5.50 5.83 0.54
N ALA A 154 4.79 6.71 -0.17
CA ALA A 154 4.74 8.14 0.15
C ALA A 154 4.13 8.41 1.54
N PHE A 155 3.04 7.71 1.88
CA PHE A 155 2.43 7.80 3.21
C PHE A 155 3.38 7.30 4.30
N GLY A 156 4.04 6.16 4.08
CA GLY A 156 5.04 5.62 4.99
C GLY A 156 6.18 6.61 5.22
N LEU A 157 6.76 7.14 4.14
CA LEU A 157 7.82 8.15 4.23
C LEU A 157 7.38 9.37 5.05
N ALA A 158 6.22 9.96 4.73
CA ALA A 158 5.73 11.14 5.43
C ALA A 158 5.52 10.89 6.93
N THR A 159 5.07 9.69 7.31
CA THR A 159 4.83 9.33 8.71
C THR A 159 6.10 9.06 9.49
N VAL A 160 7.10 8.40 8.89
CA VAL A 160 8.30 7.98 9.63
C VAL A 160 9.47 8.96 9.54
N ALA A 161 9.50 9.85 8.55
CA ALA A 161 10.62 10.78 8.32
C ALA A 161 10.99 11.63 9.54
N ALA A 162 10.00 12.00 10.36
CA ALA A 162 10.18 12.82 11.56
C ALA A 162 10.52 12.01 12.82
N LEU A 163 10.46 10.68 12.78
CA LEU A 163 10.57 9.87 13.99
C LEU A 163 12.02 9.55 14.36
N PRO A 164 12.34 9.50 15.67
CA PRO A 164 13.72 9.39 16.13
C PRO A 164 14.27 7.96 16.05
N ASN A 165 13.42 6.94 16.18
CA ASN A 165 13.83 5.54 16.25
C ASN A 165 12.78 4.61 15.63
N GLN A 166 13.22 3.39 15.27
CA GLN A 166 12.40 2.37 14.62
C GLN A 166 11.19 1.96 15.48
N ARG A 167 11.35 1.85 16.81
CA ARG A 167 10.26 1.48 17.71
C ARG A 167 9.13 2.49 17.66
N SER A 168 9.44 3.78 17.75
CA SER A 168 8.45 4.85 17.62
C SER A 168 7.80 4.85 16.24
N ALA A 169 8.57 4.61 15.18
CA ALA A 169 8.07 4.51 13.82
C ALA A 169 7.03 3.38 13.69
N MET A 170 7.30 2.21 14.25
CA MET A 170 6.36 1.08 14.23
C MET A 170 5.05 1.39 14.97
N HIS A 171 5.13 1.99 16.16
CA HIS A 171 3.93 2.33 16.94
C HIS A 171 3.06 3.38 16.25
N VAL A 172 3.66 4.47 15.77
CA VAL A 172 2.95 5.53 15.03
C VAL A 172 2.32 4.96 13.76
N PHE A 173 3.07 4.15 13.01
CA PHE A 173 2.57 3.50 11.81
C PHE A 173 1.35 2.62 12.11
N GLN A 174 1.42 1.75 13.11
CA GLN A 174 0.29 0.89 13.50
C GLN A 174 -0.94 1.69 13.93
N PHE A 175 -0.74 2.77 14.68
CA PHE A 175 -1.82 3.65 15.10
C PHE A 175 -2.51 4.32 13.90
N LEU A 176 -1.75 4.74 12.90
CA LEU A 176 -2.29 5.41 11.71
C LEU A 176 -2.91 4.45 10.70
N ILE A 177 -2.44 3.19 10.62
CA ILE A 177 -2.93 2.22 9.63
C ILE A 177 -4.29 1.62 10.01
N ILE A 178 -4.57 1.46 11.32
CA ILE A 178 -5.82 0.86 11.80
C ILE A 178 -7.06 1.66 11.35
N PRO A 179 -7.13 2.99 11.54
CA PRO A 179 -8.25 3.78 11.03
C PRO A 179 -8.42 3.67 9.51
N GLN A 180 -7.32 3.55 8.77
CA GLN A 180 -7.38 3.43 7.32
C GLN A 180 -8.03 2.13 6.86
N TYR A 181 -7.87 1.01 7.57
CA TYR A 181 -8.58 -0.23 7.26
C TYR A 181 -10.10 -0.07 7.38
N VAL A 182 -10.56 0.60 8.41
CA VAL A 182 -12.00 0.81 8.67
C VAL A 182 -12.56 1.90 7.74
N LEU A 183 -11.97 3.09 7.79
CA LEU A 183 -12.44 4.27 7.04
C LEU A 183 -12.04 4.26 5.57
N GLY A 184 -11.05 3.46 5.18
CA GLY A 184 -10.71 3.19 3.79
C GLY A 184 -11.69 2.26 3.09
N GLY A 185 -12.65 1.68 3.84
CA GLY A 185 -13.66 0.80 3.27
C GLY A 185 -13.08 -0.53 2.76
N VAL A 186 -11.99 -1.01 3.33
CA VAL A 186 -11.27 -2.20 2.86
C VAL A 186 -12.18 -3.43 2.81
N LEU A 187 -12.97 -3.65 3.83
CA LEU A 187 -13.80 -4.84 3.99
C LEU A 187 -15.17 -4.68 3.32
N VAL A 188 -15.78 -3.51 3.49
CA VAL A 188 -17.11 -3.20 2.93
C VAL A 188 -17.07 -1.77 2.40
N PRO A 189 -17.65 -1.51 1.21
CA PRO A 189 -17.77 -0.15 0.69
C PRO A 189 -18.53 0.76 1.66
N LEU A 190 -17.98 1.93 1.95
CA LEU A 190 -18.61 2.90 2.84
C LEU A 190 -19.69 3.65 2.06
N ARG A 191 -20.95 3.29 2.28
CA ARG A 191 -22.11 3.94 1.66
C ARG A 191 -23.15 4.28 2.71
N GLY A 192 -23.73 5.48 2.60
CA GLY A 192 -24.78 5.91 3.52
C GLY A 192 -24.32 6.02 4.98
N THR A 193 -23.02 6.23 5.20
CA THR A 193 -22.44 6.45 6.52
C THR A 193 -22.80 7.84 7.05
N ALA A 194 -22.74 8.02 8.37
CA ALA A 194 -22.94 9.33 8.98
C ALA A 194 -21.92 10.34 8.43
N PHE A 195 -22.33 11.60 8.30
CA PHE A 195 -21.53 12.68 7.70
C PHE A 195 -20.10 12.76 8.26
N TYR A 196 -19.93 12.67 9.57
CA TYR A 196 -18.61 12.74 10.22
C TYR A 196 -17.70 11.56 9.84
N LEU A 197 -18.25 10.35 9.64
CA LEU A 197 -17.49 9.19 9.16
C LEU A 197 -17.12 9.34 7.69
N ASP A 198 -17.99 9.91 6.88
CA ASP A 198 -17.71 10.15 5.46
C ASP A 198 -16.60 11.19 5.30
N VAL A 199 -16.63 12.29 6.07
CA VAL A 199 -15.54 13.27 6.10
C VAL A 199 -14.22 12.62 6.55
N ALA A 200 -14.25 11.84 7.64
CA ALA A 200 -13.07 11.14 8.13
C ALA A 200 -12.52 10.15 7.09
N ALA A 201 -13.39 9.44 6.39
CA ALA A 201 -13.01 8.51 5.33
C ALA A 201 -12.33 9.22 4.14
N HIS A 202 -12.75 10.43 3.77
CA HIS A 202 -12.11 11.21 2.71
C HIS A 202 -10.71 11.72 3.08
N LEU A 203 -10.37 11.77 4.37
CA LEU A 203 -9.01 12.07 4.83
C LEU A 203 -8.06 10.87 4.76
N MET A 204 -8.59 9.67 4.51
CA MET A 204 -7.78 8.45 4.48
C MET A 204 -7.21 8.18 3.08
N PRO A 205 -5.88 8.25 2.88
CA PRO A 205 -5.25 7.96 1.59
C PRO A 205 -5.58 6.59 1.01
N MET A 206 -5.67 5.57 1.87
CA MET A 206 -5.97 4.18 1.46
C MET A 206 -7.33 4.05 0.78
N ARG A 207 -8.33 4.88 1.13
CA ARG A 207 -9.67 4.87 0.52
C ARG A 207 -9.61 4.96 -1.00
N TYR A 208 -8.86 5.91 -1.51
CA TYR A 208 -8.81 6.20 -2.95
C TYR A 208 -8.23 5.03 -3.75
N VAL A 209 -7.18 4.40 -3.25
CA VAL A 209 -6.57 3.24 -3.94
C VAL A 209 -7.42 1.97 -3.80
N VAL A 210 -8.17 1.80 -2.72
CA VAL A 210 -9.16 0.73 -2.57
C VAL A 210 -10.30 0.90 -3.59
N GLU A 211 -10.85 2.12 -3.72
CA GLU A 211 -11.90 2.43 -4.70
C GLU A 211 -11.40 2.23 -6.14
N LEU A 212 -10.17 2.65 -6.46
CA LEU A 212 -9.55 2.43 -7.78
C LEU A 212 -9.38 0.94 -8.08
N THR A 213 -8.94 0.14 -7.12
CA THR A 213 -8.77 -1.31 -7.28
C THR A 213 -10.12 -1.99 -7.53
N ARG A 214 -11.16 -1.60 -6.80
CA ARG A 214 -12.52 -2.06 -7.03
C ARG A 214 -13.05 -1.64 -8.39
N ALA A 215 -12.88 -0.37 -8.75
CA ALA A 215 -13.33 0.16 -10.03
C ALA A 215 -12.71 -0.62 -11.21
N ALA A 216 -11.42 -0.94 -11.13
CA ALA A 216 -10.72 -1.71 -12.14
C ALA A 216 -11.21 -3.17 -12.21
N PHE A 217 -11.36 -3.82 -11.05
CA PHE A 217 -11.77 -5.22 -10.99
C PHE A 217 -13.23 -5.46 -11.45
N TYR A 218 -14.14 -4.59 -11.00
CA TYR A 218 -15.56 -4.72 -11.29
C TYR A 218 -15.99 -4.03 -12.58
N ALA A 219 -15.07 -3.42 -13.35
CA ALA A 219 -15.39 -2.78 -14.62
C ALA A 219 -16.14 -3.74 -15.55
N GLY A 220 -17.26 -3.28 -16.10
CA GLY A 220 -18.11 -4.08 -16.99
C GLY A 220 -18.93 -5.18 -16.32
N THR A 221 -18.90 -5.31 -14.99
CA THR A 221 -19.73 -6.29 -14.27
C THR A 221 -21.01 -5.66 -13.72
N PRO A 222 -22.10 -6.43 -13.54
CA PRO A 222 -23.36 -5.93 -12.96
C PRO A 222 -23.19 -5.38 -11.53
N GLY A 223 -22.20 -5.89 -10.78
CA GLY A 223 -21.89 -5.47 -9.41
C GLY A 223 -21.18 -4.12 -9.30
N TYR A 224 -20.72 -3.53 -10.41
CA TYR A 224 -19.93 -2.29 -10.40
C TYR A 224 -20.56 -1.17 -9.56
N ARG A 225 -21.83 -0.86 -9.85
CA ARG A 225 -22.57 0.20 -9.16
C ARG A 225 -22.83 -0.07 -7.67
N GLN A 226 -22.74 -1.31 -7.25
CA GLN A 226 -22.95 -1.70 -5.85
C GLN A 226 -21.65 -1.63 -5.05
N VAL A 227 -20.50 -1.80 -5.69
CA VAL A 227 -19.19 -1.90 -5.05
C VAL A 227 -18.40 -0.59 -5.11
N VAL A 228 -18.46 0.11 -6.25
CA VAL A 228 -17.72 1.37 -6.48
C VAL A 228 -18.57 2.53 -5.98
N SER A 229 -18.12 3.21 -4.94
CA SER A 229 -18.78 4.36 -4.33
C SER A 229 -18.28 5.68 -4.88
N GLY A 230 -17.02 5.74 -5.27
CA GLY A 230 -16.33 6.93 -5.75
C GLY A 230 -16.50 7.19 -7.25
N ARG A 231 -15.81 8.23 -7.69
CA ARG A 231 -15.60 8.56 -9.10
C ARG A 231 -14.17 8.20 -9.47
N PRO A 232 -13.89 7.13 -10.21
CA PRO A 232 -12.52 6.63 -10.41
C PRO A 232 -11.53 7.68 -10.91
N VAL A 233 -11.97 8.60 -11.78
CA VAL A 233 -11.12 9.69 -12.27
C VAL A 233 -10.77 10.67 -11.15
N LEU A 234 -11.73 11.01 -10.30
CA LEU A 234 -11.49 11.89 -9.16
C LEU A 234 -10.61 11.20 -8.12
N ASP A 235 -10.88 9.92 -7.84
CA ASP A 235 -10.08 9.14 -6.89
C ASP A 235 -8.63 9.00 -7.37
N ALA A 236 -8.40 8.81 -8.68
CA ALA A 236 -7.06 8.82 -9.27
C ALA A 236 -6.37 10.18 -9.15
N ALA A 237 -7.09 11.27 -9.41
CA ALA A 237 -6.55 12.63 -9.28
C ALA A 237 -6.17 12.93 -7.82
N VAL A 238 -7.04 12.60 -6.86
CA VAL A 238 -6.76 12.80 -5.42
C VAL A 238 -5.61 11.90 -4.96
N ALA A 239 -5.57 10.63 -5.36
CA ALA A 239 -4.46 9.73 -5.04
C ALA A 239 -3.12 10.25 -5.56
N THR A 240 -3.10 10.79 -6.79
CA THR A 240 -1.89 11.38 -7.39
C THR A 240 -1.47 12.67 -6.66
N ALA A 241 -2.42 13.53 -6.31
CA ALA A 241 -2.14 14.74 -5.55
C ALA A 241 -1.61 14.41 -4.14
N LEU A 242 -2.23 13.45 -3.45
CA LEU A 242 -1.77 12.98 -2.14
C LEU A 242 -0.36 12.37 -2.23
N PHE A 243 -0.10 11.54 -3.25
CA PHE A 243 1.24 11.02 -3.49
C PHE A 243 2.28 12.13 -3.61
N ALA A 244 2.04 13.14 -4.43
CA ALA A 244 2.96 14.25 -4.64
C ALA A 244 3.19 15.05 -3.34
N VAL A 245 2.12 15.37 -2.60
CA VAL A 245 2.19 16.11 -1.34
C VAL A 245 2.94 15.32 -0.27
N LEU A 246 2.60 14.05 -0.08
CA LEU A 246 3.22 13.19 0.94
C LEU A 246 4.70 12.91 0.63
N MET A 247 5.03 12.68 -0.64
CA MET A 247 6.43 12.54 -1.08
C MET A 247 7.24 13.80 -0.83
N ALA A 248 6.71 14.96 -1.22
CA ALA A 248 7.38 16.24 -1.01
C ALA A 248 7.57 16.54 0.48
N ALA A 249 6.52 16.36 1.29
CA ALA A 249 6.58 16.58 2.73
C ALA A 249 7.57 15.61 3.41
N GLY A 250 7.49 14.31 3.09
CA GLY A 250 8.37 13.30 3.64
C GLY A 250 9.85 13.55 3.27
N ALA A 251 10.12 13.86 2.00
CA ALA A 251 11.47 14.17 1.54
C ALA A 251 12.04 15.46 2.17
N ALA A 252 11.19 16.49 2.34
CA ALA A 252 11.59 17.75 2.99
C ALA A 252 11.96 17.52 4.47
N VAL A 253 11.09 16.81 5.22
CA VAL A 253 11.35 16.49 6.63
C VAL A 253 12.58 15.61 6.80
N PHE A 254 12.75 14.61 5.94
CA PHE A 254 13.92 13.76 5.92
C PHE A 254 15.19 14.60 5.69
N GLY A 255 15.19 15.44 4.66
CA GLY A 255 16.33 16.30 4.33
C GLY A 255 16.67 17.34 5.40
N TYR A 256 15.67 17.89 6.10
CA TYR A 256 15.88 18.83 7.20
C TYR A 256 16.59 18.17 8.39
N ARG A 257 16.10 17.02 8.82
CA ARG A 257 16.66 16.31 9.99
C ARG A 257 18.09 15.80 9.78
N GLU A 258 18.45 15.46 8.56
CA GLU A 258 19.83 15.09 8.25
C GLU A 258 20.81 16.28 8.23
N ARG A 259 20.32 17.50 8.03
CA ARG A 259 21.16 18.72 8.09
C ARG A 259 21.41 19.21 9.52
N THR A 260 20.55 18.81 10.46
CA THR A 260 20.59 19.29 11.85
C THR A 260 21.28 18.31 12.81
N ARG A 261 21.77 17.20 12.29
CA ARG A 261 22.67 16.25 12.98
C ARG A 261 24.10 16.37 12.46
#